data_583347eb13ae05f862f9707d2d7b1bde
#
_entry.id   583347eb13ae05f862f9707d2d7b1bde
#
_cell.length_a   1.000
_cell.length_b   1.000
_cell.length_c   1.000
_cell.angle_alpha   90.00
_cell.angle_beta   90.00
_cell.angle_gamma   90.00
#
_symmetry.space_group_name_H-M   'P 1'
#
loop_
_entity.id
_entity.type
_entity.pdbx_description
1 polymer ?
#
loop_
_entity_poly.entity_id
_entity_poly.type
_entity_poly.pdbx_seq_one_letter_code
_entity_poly.pdbx_strand_id
1 'polypeptide(L)'
;MHENRRHLVEVKIGVQFAARELVLESGQTPDEVEKAVSDALKADLGVLTLVDEKGRRVLVPADKLAYVEIAEGEQRRVGFASL
;
A
#
# COMPACT_ATOMS: atom_id res chain seq x y z
N MET A 1 -10.77 -14.30 19.34
CA MET A 1 -10.67 -14.04 19.03
C MET A 1 -10.35 -13.63 18.33
N HIS A 2 -10.49 -13.49 17.99
CA HIS A 2 -10.28 -13.08 17.42
C HIS A 2 -9.92 -12.67 16.62
N GLU A 3 -9.93 -12.51 16.44
CA GLU A 3 -9.71 -12.13 15.73
C GLU A 3 -9.14 -11.69 14.95
N ASN A 4 -8.96 -11.78 14.99
CA ASN A 4 -8.38 -11.32 14.21
C ASN A 4 -8.64 -11.06 12.97
N ARG A 5 -9.24 -10.66 12.55
CA ARG A 5 -9.53 -10.40 11.41
C ARG A 5 -9.26 -9.08 11.07
N ARG A 6 -8.15 -8.66 10.79
CA ARG A 6 -7.85 -7.42 10.39
C ARG A 6 -8.00 -7.29 8.96
N HIS A 7 -8.40 -6.19 8.43
CA HIS A 7 -8.40 -5.91 7.04
C HIS A 7 -7.04 -5.40 6.66
N LEU A 8 -6.33 -6.16 5.88
CA LEU A 8 -5.04 -5.74 5.37
C LEU A 8 -5.22 -5.21 3.96
N VAL A 9 -4.54 -4.15 3.67
CA VAL A 9 -4.60 -3.51 2.37
C VAL A 9 -3.31 -3.82 1.65
N GLU A 10 -3.43 -4.41 0.46
CA GLU A 10 -2.26 -4.71 -0.33
C GLU A 10 -1.87 -3.48 -1.11
N VAL A 11 -0.62 -3.08 -0.98
CA VAL A 11 -0.11 -1.91 -1.67
C VAL A 11 1.02 -2.35 -2.58
N LYS A 12 0.89 -2.07 -3.87
CA LYS A 12 1.93 -2.37 -4.83
C LYS A 12 2.51 -1.06 -5.30
N ILE A 13 3.81 -0.94 -5.25
CA ILE A 13 4.49 0.29 -5.56
C ILE A 13 5.42 0.05 -6.73
N GLY A 14 5.19 0.76 -7.82
CA GLY A 14 6.10 0.74 -8.94
C GLY A 14 7.06 1.90 -8.85
N VAL A 15 8.34 1.63 -9.00
CA VAL A 15 9.39 2.63 -8.92
C VAL A 15 10.01 2.77 -10.30
N GLN A 16 10.31 4.00 -10.68
CA GLN A 16 10.86 4.27 -11.99
C GLN A 16 12.17 3.54 -12.18
N PHE A 17 12.34 2.99 -13.35
CA PHE A 17 13.56 2.28 -13.75
C PHE A 17 13.87 1.04 -12.93
N ALA A 18 12.88 0.54 -12.19
CA ALA A 18 13.02 -0.70 -11.46
C ALA A 18 12.09 -1.73 -12.06
N ALA A 19 12.61 -2.93 -12.27
CA ALA A 19 11.83 -3.98 -12.91
C ALA A 19 10.83 -4.63 -11.99
N ARG A 20 11.06 -4.55 -10.68
CA ARG A 20 10.20 -5.25 -9.75
C ARG A 20 9.32 -4.28 -9.00
N GLU A 21 8.11 -4.73 -8.69
CA GLU A 21 7.23 -3.97 -7.81
C GLU A 21 7.60 -4.27 -6.38
N LEU A 22 7.38 -3.29 -5.54
CA LEU A 22 7.39 -3.52 -4.10
C LEU A 22 5.97 -3.84 -3.69
N VAL A 23 5.81 -4.88 -2.89
CA VAL A 23 4.47 -5.28 -2.43
C VAL A 23 4.50 -5.33 -0.92
N LEU A 24 3.52 -4.70 -0.30
CA LEU A 24 3.42 -4.76 1.15
C LEU A 24 1.97 -4.86 1.58
N GLU A 25 1.77 -5.37 2.77
CA GLU A 25 0.43 -5.43 3.35
C GLU A 25 0.38 -4.46 4.51
N SER A 26 -0.50 -3.50 4.40
CA SER A 26 -0.60 -2.41 5.36
C SER A 26 -1.83 -2.58 6.22
N GLY A 27 -1.73 -2.26 7.48
CA GLY A 27 -2.89 -2.22 8.35
C GLY A 27 -3.66 -0.92 8.26
N GLN A 28 -3.20 0.01 7.42
CA GLN A 28 -3.90 1.26 7.24
C GLN A 28 -5.07 1.07 6.29
N THR A 29 -6.05 1.97 6.35
CA THR A 29 -7.15 1.91 5.42
C THR A 29 -6.69 2.35 4.03
N PRO A 30 -7.43 1.98 2.98
CA PRO A 30 -7.08 2.47 1.64
C PRO A 30 -7.01 3.99 1.57
N ASP A 31 -7.92 4.67 2.27
CA ASP A 31 -7.93 6.13 2.24
C ASP A 31 -6.69 6.69 2.91
N GLU A 32 -6.24 6.06 3.99
CA GLU A 32 -5.03 6.52 4.67
C GLU A 32 -3.80 6.34 3.78
N VAL A 33 -3.74 5.22 3.07
CA VAL A 33 -2.63 4.98 2.15
C VAL A 33 -2.67 5.99 1.00
N GLU A 34 -3.87 6.21 0.45
CA GLU A 34 -4.01 7.16 -0.64
C GLU A 34 -3.61 8.57 -0.20
N LYS A 35 -4.00 8.95 1.03
CA LYS A 35 -3.63 10.26 1.53
C LYS A 35 -2.13 10.38 1.69
N ALA A 36 -1.48 9.34 2.18
CA ALA A 36 -0.02 9.37 2.33
C ALA A 36 0.67 9.57 0.97
N VAL A 37 0.16 8.89 -0.06
CA VAL A 37 0.70 9.02 -1.40
C VAL A 37 0.48 10.44 -1.90
N SER A 38 -0.73 10.94 -1.75
CA SER A 38 -1.07 12.27 -2.24
C SER A 38 -0.23 13.34 -1.56
N ASP A 39 -0.07 13.21 -0.25
CA ASP A 39 0.72 14.19 0.50
C ASP A 39 2.19 14.15 0.06
N ALA A 40 2.72 12.95 -0.18
CA ALA A 40 4.10 12.83 -0.62
C ALA A 40 4.29 13.48 -2.00
N LEU A 41 3.30 13.31 -2.87
CA LEU A 41 3.39 13.89 -4.22
C LEU A 41 3.30 15.39 -4.22
N LYS A 42 2.59 15.96 -3.24
CA LYS A 42 2.44 17.40 -3.19
C LYS A 42 3.62 18.09 -2.52
N ALA A 43 4.35 17.39 -1.70
CA ALA A 43 5.43 18.00 -0.94
C ALA A 43 6.64 18.19 -1.82
N ASP A 44 7.37 19.27 -1.58
CA ASP A 44 8.62 19.46 -2.25
C ASP A 44 9.59 18.47 -1.62
N LEU A 45 10.24 17.67 -2.41
CA LEU A 45 11.13 16.61 -1.92
C LEU A 45 10.39 15.62 -1.04
N GLY A 46 9.18 15.27 -1.44
CA GLY A 46 8.38 14.38 -0.62
C GLY A 46 8.89 12.96 -0.61
N VAL A 47 8.59 12.26 0.45
CA VAL A 47 8.93 10.85 0.60
C VAL A 47 7.67 10.11 1.02
N LEU A 48 7.33 9.06 0.28
CA LEU A 48 6.22 8.22 0.69
C LEU A 48 6.74 7.24 1.72
N THR A 49 6.12 7.22 2.89
CA THR A 49 6.49 6.30 3.94
C THR A 49 5.29 5.43 4.24
N LEU A 50 5.46 4.12 4.13
CA LEU A 50 4.41 3.17 4.45
C LEU A 50 4.97 2.14 5.43
N VAL A 51 4.08 1.64 6.28
CA VAL A 51 4.47 0.66 7.29
C VAL A 51 3.65 -0.59 7.03
N ASP A 52 4.30 -1.73 6.95
CA ASP A 52 3.56 -2.97 6.74
C ASP A 52 3.11 -3.55 8.08
N GLU A 53 2.35 -4.64 8.00
CA GLU A 53 1.77 -5.22 9.19
C GLU A 53 2.80 -5.74 10.16
N LYS A 54 4.03 -5.97 9.71
CA LYS A 54 5.08 -6.46 10.58
C LYS A 54 5.96 -5.35 11.10
N GLY A 55 5.60 -4.13 10.83
CA GLY A 55 6.35 -2.99 11.33
C GLY A 55 7.50 -2.55 10.45
N ARG A 56 7.69 -3.18 9.28
CA ARG A 56 8.72 -2.71 8.37
C ARG A 56 8.28 -1.40 7.74
N ARG A 57 9.20 -0.52 7.57
CA ARG A 57 8.91 0.75 6.93
C ARG A 57 9.52 0.76 5.55
N VAL A 58 8.74 1.23 4.60
CA VAL A 58 9.19 1.36 3.22
C VAL A 58 9.13 2.84 2.88
N LEU A 59 10.25 3.39 2.50
CA LEU A 59 10.34 4.80 2.16
C LEU A 59 10.73 4.92 0.70
N VAL A 60 9.93 5.65 -0.06
CA VAL A 60 10.17 5.82 -1.48
C VAL A 60 10.13 7.31 -1.79
N PRO A 61 11.19 7.88 -2.35
CA PRO A 61 11.13 9.27 -2.77
C PRO A 61 10.00 9.46 -3.77
N ALA A 62 9.20 10.48 -3.59
CA ALA A 62 8.02 10.68 -4.42
C ALA A 62 8.38 10.85 -5.88
N ASP A 63 9.52 11.44 -6.18
CA ASP A 63 9.92 11.65 -7.56
C ASP A 63 10.39 10.37 -8.25
N LYS A 64 10.50 9.27 -7.51
CA LYS A 64 10.84 7.98 -8.10
C LYS A 64 9.62 7.08 -8.27
N LEU A 65 8.46 7.52 -7.83
CA LEU A 65 7.26 6.69 -7.95
C LEU A 65 6.80 6.67 -9.41
N ALA A 66 6.44 5.49 -9.88
CA ALA A 66 5.77 5.35 -11.16
C ALA A 66 4.28 5.17 -10.94
N TYR A 67 3.90 4.39 -9.93
CA TYR A 67 2.50 4.20 -9.60
C TYR A 67 2.39 3.57 -8.22
N VAL A 68 1.20 3.67 -7.64
CA VAL A 68 0.86 2.95 -6.41
C VAL A 68 -0.52 2.36 -6.61
N GLU A 69 -0.64 1.06 -6.41
CA GLU A 69 -1.91 0.37 -6.54
C GLU A 69 -2.36 -0.10 -5.17
N ILE A 70 -3.57 0.19 -4.80
CA ILE A 70 -4.10 -0.09 -3.47
C ILE A 70 -5.30 -1.00 -3.61
N ALA A 71 -5.27 -2.14 -2.94
CA ALA A 71 -6.36 -3.09 -3.00
C ALA A 71 -6.64 -3.67 -1.62
N GLU A 72 -7.90 -3.90 -1.31
CA GLU A 72 -8.24 -4.53 -0.06
C GLU A 72 -8.16 -6.02 -0.26
N GLY A 73 -7.13 -6.60 0.25
CA GLY A 73 -6.76 -7.95 -0.08
C GLY A 73 -7.70 -9.01 0.36
N GLU A 74 -8.31 -8.91 1.52
CA GLU A 74 -9.09 -9.98 1.96
C GLU A 74 -10.48 -10.01 1.46
N GLN A 75 -10.83 -9.16 0.58
CA GLN A 75 -12.06 -9.28 0.03
C GLN A 75 -12.19 -10.39 -0.80
N ARG A 76 -11.38 -10.95 -0.98
CA ARG A 76 -11.45 -11.97 -1.76
C ARG A 76 -11.99 -13.01 -1.45
N ARG A 77 -12.50 -13.28 -1.13
CA ARG A 77 -13.01 -14.17 -0.89
C ARG A 77 -14.02 -14.56 -1.11
N VAL A 78 -14.25 -14.51 -1.32
CA VAL A 78 -15.08 -14.82 -1.59
C VAL A 78 -15.65 -15.14 -2.42
N GLY A 79 -15.53 -15.07 -2.61
CA GLY A 79 -16.03 -15.39 -3.24
C GLY A 79 -16.52 -15.80 -4.03
N PHE A 80 -16.32 -15.82 -3.95
CA PHE A 80 -16.81 -16.33 -4.48
C PHE A 80 -17.36 -16.68 -5.12
N ALA A 81 -17.22 -16.66 -4.96
CA ALA A 81 -17.66 -17.01 -5.36
C ALA A 81 -18.29 -17.10 -5.99
N SER A 82 -18.35 -16.98 -5.95
CA SER A 82 -18.94 -17.03 -6.38
C SER A 82 -19.44 -17.17 -7.03
N LEU A 83 -19.39 -17.24 -7.08
CA LEU A 83 -19.87 -17.35 -7.57
C LEU A 83 -20.14 -17.44 -7.97
#